data_5722592ab19f7db553833d356c9ed2cd
#
_entry.id   5722592ab19f7db553833d356c9ed2cd
#
_cell.length_a   1.000
_cell.length_b   1.000
_cell.length_c   1.000
_cell.angle_alpha   90.00
_cell.angle_beta   90.00
_cell.angle_gamma   90.00
#
_symmetry.space_group_name_H-M   'P 1'
#
loop_
_entity.id
_entity.type
_entity.pdbx_description
1 polymer ?
#
loop_
_entity_poly.entity_id
_entity_poly.type
_entity_poly.pdbx_seq_one_letter_code
_entity_poly.pdbx_strand_id
1 'polypeptide(L)'
;MIPNTQADRSIRRVAISLVAAAGLTTGFAATADGTRSASLDVAAAGRFAALALKCLHEEYPSHLSHTMATDADARPPHELTPAFYGCYDWHSDVHGHWLLVRLLRLFPDAPFAPKARSELALSLTPKAIAGEVAYFKREDRASFERPYGIAWLLQLSGELRRWKDPQAEAWSSALSELEREAASRLKAWLPKLNYPIRVGEHDQTAFSFGLIWDWAGVAGDSQMRALLSDAARRFYLHDRNCPLDYEPSGEDFLSPCLAEADFMRRVLTADEFGPWLSGFLPGIPRSAGSAWLQPAVVTDRSDPKLAHIDGLNLSRAWMLEGIAHGLRTPDRRMPVLLESAKRHEDAALSAVTGEHYEGGHWLGTFAVYLTSAAGL
;
A
#
# COMPACT_ATOMS: atom_id res chain seq x y z
N MET A 1 14.74 51.41 59.59
CA MET A 1 14.30 51.10 60.96
C MET A 1 13.70 49.67 60.92
N ILE A 2 14.41 48.78 61.58
CA ILE A 2 14.01 47.41 61.98
C ILE A 2 13.19 47.57 63.28
N PRO A 3 12.24 46.68 63.64
CA PRO A 3 12.56 45.33 64.17
C PRO A 3 11.57 44.23 63.72
N ASN A 4 12.03 43.08 63.43
CA ASN A 4 12.33 41.79 64.11
C ASN A 4 11.44 41.44 65.31
N THR A 5 10.70 40.33 65.25
CA THR A 5 10.48 39.41 66.39
C THR A 5 10.19 38.00 65.89
N GLN A 6 11.01 37.11 66.39
CA GLN A 6 10.89 35.63 66.42
C GLN A 6 9.84 35.15 67.43
N ALA A 7 9.43 33.94 67.24
CA ALA A 7 9.16 32.82 68.14
C ALA A 7 7.85 32.11 67.80
N ASP A 8 7.56 30.88 67.97
CA ASP A 8 8.31 29.70 68.45
C ASP A 8 7.42 28.46 68.19
N ARG A 9 8.05 27.34 68.14
CA ARG A 9 7.68 25.93 68.06
C ARG A 9 6.32 25.50 68.62
N SER A 10 5.68 24.55 67.94
CA SER A 10 5.38 23.24 68.60
C SER A 10 4.98 22.15 67.64
N ILE A 11 5.67 21.04 67.77
CA ILE A 11 5.48 19.76 67.07
C ILE A 11 4.27 19.05 67.68
N ARG A 12 3.31 18.63 66.86
CA ARG A 12 2.43 17.49 67.21
C ARG A 12 2.43 16.48 66.09
N ARG A 13 3.04 15.31 66.37
CA ARG A 13 2.90 14.09 65.61
C ARG A 13 1.48 13.52 65.82
N VAL A 14 0.76 13.32 64.75
CA VAL A 14 -0.43 12.47 64.74
C VAL A 14 -0.15 11.30 63.80
N ALA A 15 -0.13 10.13 64.36
CA ALA A 15 -0.07 8.87 63.65
C ALA A 15 -1.45 8.62 63.02
N ILE A 16 -1.53 8.42 61.72
CA ILE A 16 -2.73 7.92 61.04
C ILE A 16 -2.40 6.56 60.46
N SER A 17 -3.14 5.57 60.92
CA SER A 17 -3.09 4.18 60.55
C SER A 17 -3.51 4.01 59.08
N LEU A 18 -2.71 3.29 58.28
CA LEU A 18 -3.12 2.80 56.97
C LEU A 18 -4.17 1.67 57.16
N VAL A 19 -5.36 1.90 56.64
CA VAL A 19 -6.30 0.81 56.33
C VAL A 19 -6.18 0.56 54.84
N ALA A 20 -5.63 -0.62 54.50
CA ALA A 20 -5.60 -1.12 53.11
C ALA A 20 -6.98 -1.61 52.74
N ALA A 21 -7.67 -0.86 51.88
CA ALA A 21 -8.85 -1.32 51.17
C ALA A 21 -8.42 -1.97 49.84
N ALA A 22 -8.45 -3.31 49.81
CA ALA A 22 -8.31 -4.04 48.55
C ALA A 22 -9.57 -3.86 47.69
N GLY A 23 -9.50 -2.94 46.77
CA GLY A 23 -10.51 -2.77 45.68
C GLY A 23 -10.23 -3.75 44.58
N LEU A 24 -11.03 -4.81 44.47
CA LEU A 24 -11.13 -5.66 43.27
C LEU A 24 -11.69 -4.83 42.13
N THR A 25 -10.84 -4.30 41.27
CA THR A 25 -11.27 -3.81 39.93
C THR A 25 -11.33 -5.01 39.00
N THR A 26 -12.54 -5.57 38.83
CA THR A 26 -12.83 -6.43 37.69
C THR A 26 -12.75 -5.58 36.44
N GLY A 27 -11.58 -5.58 35.79
CA GLY A 27 -11.41 -5.05 34.46
C GLY A 27 -12.21 -5.94 33.49
N PHE A 28 -13.32 -5.40 32.97
CA PHE A 28 -13.91 -5.91 31.75
C PHE A 28 -12.93 -5.64 30.63
N ALA A 29 -12.09 -6.63 30.29
CA ALA A 29 -11.44 -6.69 29.01
C ALA A 29 -12.57 -6.90 27.97
N ALA A 30 -12.96 -5.84 27.29
CA ALA A 30 -13.73 -5.95 26.07
C ALA A 30 -12.89 -6.73 25.08
N THR A 31 -13.23 -7.98 24.85
CA THR A 31 -12.73 -8.79 23.75
C THR A 31 -13.29 -8.19 22.45
N ALA A 32 -12.54 -7.27 21.85
CA ALA A 32 -12.68 -6.93 20.44
C ALA A 32 -11.99 -8.05 19.64
N ASP A 33 -12.59 -9.23 19.67
CA ASP A 33 -12.17 -10.36 18.86
C ASP A 33 -13.27 -10.65 17.85
N GLY A 34 -12.96 -10.50 16.59
CA GLY A 34 -13.84 -10.96 15.53
C GLY A 34 -13.92 -10.09 14.28
N THR A 35 -12.80 -9.53 13.73
CA THR A 35 -12.68 -9.13 12.30
C THR A 35 -11.30 -8.56 12.00
N ARG A 36 -10.22 -9.17 12.46
CA ARG A 36 -8.90 -8.86 11.94
C ARG A 36 -8.65 -9.73 10.72
N SER A 37 -8.20 -9.09 9.61
CA SER A 37 -7.50 -9.73 8.50
C SER A 37 -6.49 -10.77 9.05
N ALA A 38 -6.26 -11.85 8.34
CA ALA A 38 -5.30 -12.85 8.74
C ALA A 38 -3.96 -12.17 9.05
N SER A 39 -3.51 -12.25 10.30
CA SER A 39 -2.25 -11.62 10.70
C SER A 39 -1.10 -12.30 9.96
N LEU A 40 -0.27 -11.50 9.29
CA LEU A 40 0.93 -11.98 8.61
C LEU A 40 1.89 -12.60 9.63
N ASP A 41 2.05 -13.93 9.60
CA ASP A 41 3.04 -14.65 10.39
C ASP A 41 4.31 -14.95 9.59
N VAL A 42 5.36 -15.43 10.27
CA VAL A 42 6.66 -15.75 9.63
C VAL A 42 6.51 -16.82 8.54
N ALA A 43 5.60 -17.77 8.69
CA ALA A 43 5.39 -18.84 7.70
C ALA A 43 4.74 -18.29 6.44
N ALA A 44 3.70 -17.47 6.56
CA ALA A 44 3.07 -16.78 5.45
C ALA A 44 4.06 -15.80 4.77
N ALA A 45 4.81 -15.03 5.56
CA ALA A 45 5.86 -14.14 5.07
C ALA A 45 6.91 -14.91 4.24
N GLY A 46 7.32 -16.10 4.71
CA GLY A 46 8.25 -16.96 3.98
C GLY A 46 7.70 -17.45 2.64
N ARG A 47 6.42 -17.82 2.58
CA ARG A 47 5.78 -18.21 1.32
C ARG A 47 5.72 -17.04 0.32
N PHE A 48 5.32 -15.86 0.78
CA PHE A 48 5.26 -14.68 -0.10
C PHE A 48 6.66 -14.20 -0.53
N ALA A 49 7.64 -14.22 0.37
CA ALA A 49 9.03 -13.93 0.02
C ALA A 49 9.56 -14.87 -1.05
N ALA A 50 9.21 -16.17 -1.00
CA ALA A 50 9.66 -17.13 -1.98
C ALA A 50 9.15 -16.84 -3.39
N LEU A 51 7.94 -16.27 -3.54
CA LEU A 51 7.39 -15.86 -4.85
C LEU A 51 8.24 -14.75 -5.48
N ALA A 52 8.53 -13.68 -4.75
CA ALA A 52 9.38 -12.60 -5.24
C ALA A 52 10.82 -13.07 -5.50
N LEU A 53 11.42 -13.83 -4.58
CA LEU A 53 12.77 -14.37 -4.72
C LEU A 53 12.95 -15.30 -5.93
N LYS A 54 11.88 -15.87 -6.44
CA LYS A 54 11.92 -16.72 -7.63
C LYS A 54 12.09 -15.90 -8.90
N CYS A 55 11.53 -14.68 -8.98
CA CYS A 55 11.43 -13.94 -10.23
C CYS A 55 12.25 -12.64 -10.31
N LEU A 56 12.75 -12.09 -9.18
CA LEU A 56 13.43 -10.77 -9.18
C LEU A 56 14.54 -10.63 -10.23
N HIS A 57 15.27 -11.71 -10.52
CA HIS A 57 16.35 -11.71 -11.51
C HIS A 57 16.11 -12.72 -12.65
N GLU A 58 14.86 -13.21 -12.77
CA GLU A 58 14.44 -14.02 -13.91
C GLU A 58 14.00 -13.08 -15.05
N GLU A 59 14.89 -12.91 -16.02
CA GLU A 59 14.71 -11.95 -17.11
C GLU A 59 13.56 -12.32 -18.06
N TYR A 60 13.30 -13.61 -18.24
CA TYR A 60 12.28 -14.12 -19.18
C TYR A 60 11.32 -15.10 -18.52
N PRO A 61 10.01 -15.05 -18.91
CA PRO A 61 9.40 -14.18 -19.93
C PRO A 61 9.37 -12.72 -19.47
N SER A 62 9.42 -11.76 -20.43
CA SER A 62 9.41 -10.34 -20.12
C SER A 62 8.51 -9.54 -21.05
N HIS A 63 7.80 -8.56 -20.48
CA HIS A 63 6.98 -7.59 -21.18
C HIS A 63 7.57 -6.19 -21.04
N LEU A 64 8.03 -5.63 -22.14
CA LEU A 64 8.60 -4.27 -22.19
C LEU A 64 7.54 -3.27 -22.68
N SER A 65 7.17 -2.31 -21.84
CA SER A 65 6.20 -1.24 -22.13
C SER A 65 6.91 0.05 -22.51
N HIS A 66 7.63 0.09 -23.65
CA HIS A 66 8.25 1.33 -24.11
C HIS A 66 8.08 1.58 -25.62
N THR A 67 8.16 2.84 -26.01
CA THR A 67 8.21 3.23 -27.41
C THR A 67 9.65 3.06 -27.93
N MET A 68 9.84 2.34 -29.03
CA MET A 68 11.11 2.28 -29.73
C MET A 68 11.19 3.43 -30.75
N ALA A 69 12.21 4.26 -30.63
CA ALA A 69 12.49 5.34 -31.59
C ALA A 69 13.42 4.88 -32.70
N THR A 70 14.28 3.89 -32.42
CA THR A 70 15.25 3.31 -33.35
C THR A 70 15.49 1.83 -33.04
N ASP A 71 16.14 1.12 -33.94
CA ASP A 71 16.56 -0.28 -33.71
C ASP A 71 17.45 -0.45 -32.47
N ALA A 72 18.17 0.60 -32.07
CA ALA A 72 19.01 0.59 -30.87
C ALA A 72 18.20 0.53 -29.56
N ASP A 73 16.90 0.70 -29.60
CA ASP A 73 15.99 0.55 -28.45
C ASP A 73 15.56 -0.90 -28.25
N ALA A 74 15.76 -1.79 -29.21
CA ALA A 74 15.51 -3.22 -29.09
C ALA A 74 16.65 -3.91 -28.34
N ARG A 75 16.62 -3.82 -27.01
CA ARG A 75 17.65 -4.34 -26.12
C ARG A 75 17.03 -5.26 -25.06
N PRO A 76 17.81 -6.22 -24.51
CA PRO A 76 17.30 -7.05 -23.42
C PRO A 76 16.96 -6.21 -22.18
N PRO A 77 15.98 -6.67 -21.37
CA PRO A 77 15.50 -5.93 -20.20
C PRO A 77 16.59 -5.44 -19.26
N HIS A 78 17.56 -6.29 -18.88
CA HIS A 78 18.64 -5.93 -17.96
C HIS A 78 19.58 -4.82 -18.48
N GLU A 79 19.63 -4.59 -19.79
CA GLU A 79 20.40 -3.48 -20.36
C GLU A 79 19.61 -2.16 -20.36
N LEU A 80 18.28 -2.23 -20.38
CA LEU A 80 17.39 -1.07 -20.38
C LEU A 80 17.14 -0.58 -18.96
N THR A 81 16.77 -1.49 -18.07
CA THR A 81 16.37 -1.25 -16.68
C THR A 81 17.14 -2.17 -15.73
N PRO A 82 18.44 -1.89 -15.47
CA PRO A 82 19.35 -2.86 -14.86
C PRO A 82 19.11 -3.12 -13.37
N ALA A 83 18.26 -2.36 -12.70
CA ALA A 83 17.83 -2.65 -11.33
C ALA A 83 16.54 -3.45 -11.27
N PHE A 84 15.64 -3.25 -12.24
CA PHE A 84 14.29 -3.82 -12.25
C PHE A 84 13.98 -4.44 -13.61
N TYR A 85 14.43 -5.67 -13.83
CA TYR A 85 14.31 -6.37 -15.12
C TYR A 85 13.67 -7.75 -15.02
N GLY A 86 13.38 -8.21 -13.80
CA GLY A 86 12.77 -9.51 -13.54
C GLY A 86 11.24 -9.47 -13.43
N CYS A 87 10.69 -10.53 -12.87
CA CYS A 87 9.27 -10.65 -12.56
C CYS A 87 8.32 -10.23 -13.70
N TYR A 88 8.64 -10.58 -14.95
CA TYR A 88 7.85 -10.32 -16.15
C TYR A 88 7.89 -8.86 -16.66
N ASP A 89 7.72 -7.86 -15.79
CA ASP A 89 7.73 -6.45 -16.18
C ASP A 89 8.32 -5.57 -15.07
N TRP A 90 8.62 -4.32 -15.43
CA TRP A 90 9.30 -3.38 -14.54
C TRP A 90 8.55 -3.14 -13.23
N HIS A 91 7.24 -2.90 -13.29
CA HIS A 91 6.48 -2.61 -12.07
C HIS A 91 6.31 -3.83 -11.17
N SER A 92 6.18 -5.03 -11.73
CA SER A 92 6.11 -6.26 -10.93
C SER A 92 7.43 -6.52 -10.21
N ASP A 93 8.55 -6.24 -10.83
CA ASP A 93 9.85 -6.33 -10.18
C ASP A 93 10.01 -5.28 -9.07
N VAL A 94 9.64 -4.02 -9.34
CA VAL A 94 9.65 -2.94 -8.32
C VAL A 94 8.83 -3.31 -7.09
N HIS A 95 7.60 -3.78 -7.27
CA HIS A 95 6.77 -4.11 -6.12
C HIS A 95 7.15 -5.47 -5.49
N GLY A 96 7.84 -6.36 -6.20
CA GLY A 96 8.52 -7.52 -5.63
C GLY A 96 9.66 -7.10 -4.68
N HIS A 97 10.44 -6.09 -5.07
CA HIS A 97 11.43 -5.46 -4.19
C HIS A 97 10.78 -4.83 -2.95
N TRP A 98 9.67 -4.09 -3.13
CA TRP A 98 8.90 -3.56 -2.00
C TRP A 98 8.44 -4.65 -1.05
N LEU A 99 7.90 -5.75 -1.56
CA LEU A 99 7.47 -6.91 -0.78
C LEU A 99 8.61 -7.42 0.10
N LEU A 100 9.80 -7.65 -0.47
CA LEU A 100 10.95 -8.16 0.28
C LEU A 100 11.44 -7.16 1.33
N VAL A 101 11.51 -5.87 1.00
CA VAL A 101 11.89 -4.81 1.96
C VAL A 101 10.89 -4.75 3.11
N ARG A 102 9.58 -4.81 2.81
CA ARG A 102 8.51 -4.83 3.81
C ARG A 102 8.63 -6.02 4.75
N LEU A 103 8.83 -7.21 4.19
CA LEU A 103 8.96 -8.44 4.97
C LEU A 103 10.25 -8.47 5.81
N LEU A 104 11.36 -7.99 5.29
CA LEU A 104 12.62 -7.88 6.04
C LEU A 104 12.51 -6.90 7.21
N ARG A 105 11.78 -5.80 7.03
CA ARG A 105 11.54 -4.84 8.13
C ARG A 105 10.65 -5.42 9.22
N LEU A 106 9.66 -6.25 8.87
CA LEU A 106 8.73 -6.86 9.81
C LEU A 106 9.30 -8.13 10.46
N PHE A 107 10.12 -8.89 9.75
CA PHE A 107 10.69 -10.18 10.16
C PHE A 107 12.18 -10.26 9.84
N PRO A 108 13.03 -9.42 10.49
CA PRO A 108 14.44 -9.29 10.14
C PRO A 108 15.25 -10.58 10.33
N ASP A 109 14.81 -11.47 11.22
CA ASP A 109 15.47 -12.73 11.58
C ASP A 109 14.80 -13.96 10.94
N ALA A 110 13.87 -13.76 9.99
CA ALA A 110 13.19 -14.86 9.33
C ALA A 110 14.15 -15.71 8.47
N PRO A 111 13.89 -17.00 8.25
CA PRO A 111 14.75 -17.88 7.46
C PRO A 111 15.03 -17.38 6.04
N PHE A 112 14.12 -16.62 5.42
CA PHE A 112 14.29 -16.02 4.09
C PHE A 112 15.18 -14.75 4.09
N ALA A 113 15.41 -14.13 5.25
CA ALA A 113 16.03 -12.81 5.33
C ALA A 113 17.46 -12.74 4.74
N PRO A 114 18.37 -13.71 4.97
CA PRO A 114 19.70 -13.65 4.36
C PRO A 114 19.65 -13.65 2.83
N LYS A 115 18.79 -14.50 2.22
CA LYS A 115 18.63 -14.57 0.78
C LYS A 115 17.98 -13.29 0.24
N ALA A 116 16.92 -12.79 0.86
CA ALA A 116 16.26 -11.56 0.45
C ALA A 116 17.21 -10.36 0.46
N ARG A 117 18.04 -10.21 1.50
CA ARG A 117 19.07 -9.17 1.58
C ARG A 117 20.11 -9.30 0.46
N SER A 118 20.54 -10.52 0.13
CA SER A 118 21.47 -10.79 -0.94
C SER A 118 20.91 -10.40 -2.31
N GLU A 119 19.68 -10.77 -2.61
CA GLU A 119 19.02 -10.45 -3.89
C GLU A 119 18.79 -8.94 -4.05
N LEU A 120 18.25 -8.28 -3.02
CA LEU A 120 18.07 -6.82 -3.04
C LEU A 120 19.39 -6.06 -3.24
N ALA A 121 20.50 -6.58 -2.70
CA ALA A 121 21.81 -5.96 -2.84
C ALA A 121 22.37 -6.05 -4.28
N LEU A 122 21.87 -6.93 -5.13
CA LEU A 122 22.24 -6.99 -6.55
C LEU A 122 21.59 -5.84 -7.35
N SER A 123 20.35 -5.53 -7.06
CA SER A 123 19.55 -4.52 -7.76
C SER A 123 19.81 -3.11 -7.23
N LEU A 124 19.76 -2.92 -5.90
CA LEU A 124 19.79 -1.59 -5.27
C LEU A 124 21.22 -1.06 -5.11
N THR A 125 21.96 -1.05 -6.22
CA THR A 125 23.33 -0.52 -6.29
C THR A 125 23.36 0.86 -6.96
N PRO A 126 24.30 1.74 -6.62
CA PRO A 126 24.43 3.03 -7.31
C PRO A 126 24.55 2.90 -8.83
N LYS A 127 25.24 1.84 -9.31
CA LYS A 127 25.43 1.60 -10.75
C LYS A 127 24.12 1.22 -11.46
N ALA A 128 23.36 0.27 -10.91
CA ALA A 128 22.10 -0.17 -11.50
C ALA A 128 21.07 0.96 -11.47
N ILE A 129 20.97 1.67 -10.35
CA ILE A 129 20.04 2.81 -10.24
C ILE A 129 20.43 3.98 -11.17
N ALA A 130 21.71 4.23 -11.41
CA ALA A 130 22.13 5.21 -12.41
C ALA A 130 21.67 4.82 -13.83
N GLY A 131 21.64 3.53 -14.16
CA GLY A 131 21.06 3.02 -15.43
C GLY A 131 19.56 3.29 -15.52
N GLU A 132 18.81 3.00 -14.44
CA GLU A 132 17.38 3.34 -14.35
C GLU A 132 17.13 4.84 -14.57
N VAL A 133 17.89 5.69 -13.90
CA VAL A 133 17.79 7.15 -14.05
C VAL A 133 18.06 7.59 -15.48
N ALA A 134 19.09 7.02 -16.12
CA ALA A 134 19.41 7.31 -17.53
C ALA A 134 18.26 6.91 -18.46
N TYR A 135 17.67 5.73 -18.23
CA TYR A 135 16.48 5.26 -18.97
C TYR A 135 15.27 6.18 -18.75
N PHE A 136 14.97 6.52 -17.50
CA PHE A 136 13.89 7.44 -17.17
C PHE A 136 14.06 8.83 -17.81
N LYS A 137 15.24 9.41 -17.84
CA LYS A 137 15.50 10.77 -18.37
C LYS A 137 15.35 10.91 -19.88
N ARG A 138 15.16 9.83 -20.61
CA ARG A 138 14.90 9.90 -22.05
C ARG A 138 13.53 10.55 -22.33
N GLU A 139 13.47 11.40 -23.33
CA GLU A 139 12.22 12.10 -23.70
C GLU A 139 11.13 11.14 -24.17
N ASP A 140 11.49 10.08 -24.88
CA ASP A 140 10.59 9.04 -25.38
C ASP A 140 10.07 8.08 -24.28
N ARG A 141 10.47 8.29 -23.03
CA ARG A 141 10.03 7.53 -21.83
C ARG A 141 9.13 8.32 -20.89
N ALA A 142 8.62 9.48 -21.32
CA ALA A 142 7.84 10.37 -20.45
C ALA A 142 6.58 9.74 -19.83
N SER A 143 5.96 8.75 -20.48
CA SER A 143 4.79 8.01 -19.99
C SER A 143 5.13 6.64 -19.40
N PHE A 144 6.40 6.22 -19.43
CA PHE A 144 6.81 4.91 -18.92
C PHE A 144 6.36 4.71 -17.47
N GLU A 145 5.64 3.63 -17.23
CA GLU A 145 5.16 3.17 -15.91
C GLU A 145 4.28 4.17 -15.12
N ARG A 146 3.74 5.15 -15.79
CA ARG A 146 2.91 6.19 -15.16
C ARG A 146 1.41 5.84 -15.25
N PRO A 147 0.66 5.82 -14.11
CA PRO A 147 1.14 6.16 -12.78
C PRO A 147 1.55 4.98 -11.90
N TYR A 148 1.14 3.74 -12.19
CA TYR A 148 1.15 2.58 -11.32
C TYR A 148 2.56 2.15 -10.89
N GLY A 149 3.44 1.87 -11.84
CA GLY A 149 4.80 1.43 -11.53
C GLY A 149 5.59 2.50 -10.79
N ILE A 150 5.43 3.79 -11.18
CA ILE A 150 6.05 4.91 -10.45
C ILE A 150 5.51 4.99 -9.02
N ALA A 151 4.21 4.74 -8.79
CA ALA A 151 3.63 4.75 -7.45
C ALA A 151 4.23 3.64 -6.57
N TRP A 152 4.45 2.44 -7.11
CA TRP A 152 5.12 1.35 -6.41
C TRP A 152 6.60 1.63 -6.13
N LEU A 153 7.32 2.28 -7.04
CA LEU A 153 8.69 2.74 -6.80
C LEU A 153 8.75 3.70 -5.61
N LEU A 154 7.82 4.63 -5.53
CA LEU A 154 7.72 5.55 -4.40
C LEU A 154 7.35 4.82 -3.10
N GLN A 155 6.50 3.79 -3.15
CA GLN A 155 6.23 2.93 -2.00
C GLN A 155 7.47 2.17 -1.53
N LEU A 156 8.28 1.64 -2.44
CA LEU A 156 9.57 1.01 -2.12
C LEU A 156 10.49 2.01 -1.40
N SER A 157 10.63 3.22 -1.93
CA SER A 157 11.40 4.29 -1.29
C SER A 157 10.85 4.64 0.10
N GLY A 158 9.54 4.73 0.24
CA GLY A 158 8.88 4.99 1.52
C GLY A 158 9.14 3.90 2.55
N GLU A 159 9.14 2.63 2.13
CA GLU A 159 9.41 1.49 3.01
C GLU A 159 10.86 1.47 3.50
N LEU A 160 11.82 1.74 2.61
CA LEU A 160 13.24 1.88 2.96
C LEU A 160 13.48 3.03 3.95
N ARG A 161 12.81 4.18 3.79
CA ARG A 161 12.92 5.32 4.71
C ARG A 161 12.39 5.02 6.11
N ARG A 162 11.40 4.11 6.24
CA ARG A 162 10.85 3.68 7.52
C ARG A 162 11.72 2.67 8.25
N TRP A 163 12.66 2.06 7.58
CA TRP A 163 13.45 0.95 8.11
C TRP A 163 14.80 1.42 8.65
N LYS A 164 14.96 1.36 9.97
CA LYS A 164 16.20 1.70 10.67
C LYS A 164 17.17 0.52 10.62
N ASP A 165 17.88 0.38 9.52
CA ASP A 165 18.83 -0.69 9.23
C ASP A 165 19.93 -0.11 8.32
N PRO A 166 21.24 -0.34 8.61
CA PRO A 166 22.33 0.23 7.82
C PRO A 166 22.29 -0.12 6.33
N GLN A 167 21.84 -1.34 6.00
CA GLN A 167 21.72 -1.77 4.61
C GLN A 167 20.54 -1.07 3.92
N ALA A 168 19.41 -0.90 4.62
CA ALA A 168 18.28 -0.14 4.11
C ALA A 168 18.63 1.34 3.88
N GLU A 169 19.42 1.93 4.75
CA GLU A 169 19.92 3.31 4.57
C GLU A 169 20.79 3.43 3.31
N ALA A 170 21.69 2.46 3.07
CA ALA A 170 22.52 2.42 1.86
C ALA A 170 21.66 2.25 0.60
N TRP A 171 20.66 1.38 0.61
CA TRP A 171 19.72 1.18 -0.50
C TRP A 171 18.86 2.43 -0.75
N SER A 172 18.36 3.05 0.31
CA SER A 172 17.60 4.31 0.22
C SER A 172 18.45 5.43 -0.39
N SER A 173 19.72 5.50 -0.02
CA SER A 173 20.66 6.46 -0.60
C SER A 173 20.89 6.18 -2.10
N ALA A 174 21.13 4.93 -2.48
CA ALA A 174 21.28 4.54 -3.88
C ALA A 174 20.03 4.89 -4.71
N LEU A 175 18.84 4.60 -4.19
CA LEU A 175 17.56 4.82 -4.89
C LEU A 175 17.18 6.30 -5.00
N SER A 176 17.78 7.19 -4.24
CA SER A 176 17.34 8.58 -4.03
C SER A 176 17.25 9.42 -5.30
N GLU A 177 18.10 9.21 -6.31
CA GLU A 177 18.03 9.95 -7.58
C GLU A 177 16.84 9.49 -8.41
N LEU A 178 16.58 8.18 -8.49
CA LEU A 178 15.43 7.63 -9.19
C LEU A 178 14.10 8.04 -8.51
N GLU A 179 14.05 8.05 -7.18
CA GLU A 179 12.92 8.57 -6.41
C GLU A 179 12.60 10.03 -6.77
N ARG A 180 13.64 10.89 -6.84
CA ARG A 180 13.45 12.31 -7.22
C ARG A 180 12.95 12.47 -8.65
N GLU A 181 13.49 11.70 -9.58
CA GLU A 181 13.05 11.72 -10.99
C GLU A 181 11.59 11.28 -11.11
N ALA A 182 11.22 10.18 -10.46
CA ALA A 182 9.86 9.67 -10.40
C ALA A 182 8.89 10.71 -9.81
N ALA A 183 9.21 11.30 -8.68
CA ALA A 183 8.41 12.35 -8.06
C ALA A 183 8.29 13.60 -8.95
N SER A 184 9.38 14.01 -9.61
CA SER A 184 9.39 15.15 -10.52
C SER A 184 8.45 14.94 -11.70
N ARG A 185 8.45 13.75 -12.31
CA ARG A 185 7.52 13.39 -13.40
C ARG A 185 6.07 13.49 -12.98
N LEU A 186 5.73 12.95 -11.83
CA LEU A 186 4.36 13.02 -11.30
C LEU A 186 3.94 14.47 -11.04
N LYS A 187 4.82 15.27 -10.43
CA LYS A 187 4.56 16.70 -10.20
C LYS A 187 4.34 17.49 -11.48
N ALA A 188 5.06 17.14 -12.54
CA ALA A 188 4.90 17.76 -13.86
C ALA A 188 3.65 17.28 -14.61
N TRP A 189 3.19 16.07 -14.34
CA TRP A 189 2.03 15.45 -15.00
C TRP A 189 0.70 15.79 -14.33
N LEU A 190 0.60 15.71 -13.01
CA LEU A 190 -0.64 15.89 -12.24
C LEU A 190 -1.41 17.18 -12.60
N PRO A 191 -0.74 18.35 -12.74
CA PRO A 191 -1.46 19.59 -13.14
C PRO A 191 -2.03 19.57 -14.57
N LYS A 192 -1.50 18.69 -15.44
CA LYS A 192 -1.96 18.56 -16.83
C LYS A 192 -3.14 17.60 -16.98
N LEU A 193 -3.42 16.80 -15.95
CA LEU A 193 -4.50 15.83 -15.98
C LEU A 193 -5.84 16.54 -15.70
N ASN A 194 -6.71 16.62 -16.70
CA ASN A 194 -8.02 17.26 -16.56
C ASN A 194 -9.10 16.31 -16.04
N TYR A 195 -8.94 15.01 -16.26
CA TYR A 195 -9.90 13.99 -15.88
C TYR A 195 -9.17 12.84 -15.19
N PRO A 196 -9.75 12.22 -14.14
CA PRO A 196 -9.20 11.01 -13.56
C PRO A 196 -9.37 9.83 -14.51
N ILE A 197 -8.47 8.85 -14.40
CA ILE A 197 -8.56 7.58 -15.12
C ILE A 197 -9.21 6.56 -14.19
N ARG A 198 -10.40 6.07 -14.57
CA ARG A 198 -11.25 5.18 -13.76
C ARG A 198 -11.35 3.78 -14.39
N VAL A 199 -10.20 3.16 -14.61
CA VAL A 199 -10.10 1.77 -15.08
C VAL A 199 -9.71 0.85 -13.93
N GLY A 200 -9.95 -0.45 -14.06
CA GLY A 200 -9.55 -1.44 -13.06
C GLY A 200 -8.11 -1.95 -13.23
N GLU A 201 -7.28 -1.26 -14.01
CA GLU A 201 -5.93 -1.65 -14.38
C GLU A 201 -4.88 -0.57 -14.06
N HIS A 202 -3.65 -0.76 -14.59
CA HIS A 202 -2.42 0.02 -14.27
C HIS A 202 -2.56 1.54 -14.45
N ASP A 203 -3.39 2.00 -15.38
CA ASP A 203 -3.58 3.44 -15.62
C ASP A 203 -4.42 4.14 -14.53
N GLN A 204 -5.04 3.38 -13.62
CA GLN A 204 -5.96 3.92 -12.62
C GLN A 204 -5.29 4.94 -11.71
N THR A 205 -5.91 6.13 -11.60
CA THR A 205 -5.33 7.24 -10.84
C THR A 205 -5.52 7.13 -9.33
N ALA A 206 -6.70 6.76 -8.85
CA ALA A 206 -7.02 6.82 -7.43
C ALA A 206 -6.16 5.89 -6.58
N PHE A 207 -5.96 4.64 -7.00
CA PHE A 207 -5.06 3.70 -6.33
C PHE A 207 -3.62 4.23 -6.28
N SER A 208 -3.10 4.63 -7.44
CA SER A 208 -1.74 5.16 -7.54
C SER A 208 -1.55 6.41 -6.69
N PHE A 209 -2.55 7.30 -6.64
CA PHE A 209 -2.51 8.49 -5.79
C PHE A 209 -2.51 8.14 -4.30
N GLY A 210 -3.19 7.06 -3.90
CA GLY A 210 -3.13 6.54 -2.53
C GLY A 210 -1.70 6.14 -2.13
N LEU A 211 -1.01 5.36 -2.97
CA LEU A 211 0.39 4.96 -2.74
C LEU A 211 1.33 6.18 -2.69
N ILE A 212 1.17 7.12 -3.64
CA ILE A 212 1.98 8.34 -3.70
C ILE A 212 1.72 9.24 -2.48
N TRP A 213 0.47 9.30 -2.01
CA TRP A 213 0.10 10.04 -0.80
C TRP A 213 0.80 9.49 0.44
N ASP A 214 0.82 8.17 0.60
CA ASP A 214 1.47 7.51 1.73
C ASP A 214 2.99 7.75 1.71
N TRP A 215 3.63 7.61 0.53
CA TRP A 215 5.04 7.96 0.35
C TRP A 215 5.33 9.43 0.66
N ALA A 216 4.52 10.36 0.13
CA ALA A 216 4.74 11.80 0.32
C ALA A 216 4.71 12.20 1.80
N GLY A 217 3.90 11.50 2.62
CA GLY A 217 3.89 11.66 4.06
C GLY A 217 5.21 11.24 4.72
N VAL A 218 5.77 10.11 4.29
CA VAL A 218 7.04 9.57 4.82
C VAL A 218 8.23 10.40 4.36
N ALA A 219 8.23 10.81 3.10
CA ALA A 219 9.30 11.62 2.51
C ALA A 219 9.27 13.09 2.95
N GLY A 220 8.17 13.54 3.57
CA GLY A 220 7.97 14.95 3.92
C GLY A 220 7.72 15.85 2.70
N ASP A 221 7.25 15.28 1.58
CA ASP A 221 7.01 16.02 0.34
C ASP A 221 5.65 16.74 0.38
N SER A 222 5.65 17.92 1.00
CA SER A 222 4.45 18.75 1.14
C SER A 222 3.89 19.23 -0.20
N GLN A 223 4.74 19.45 -1.21
CA GLN A 223 4.29 19.84 -2.54
C GLN A 223 3.48 18.72 -3.21
N MET A 224 3.96 17.48 -3.14
CA MET A 224 3.21 16.33 -3.66
C MET A 224 1.88 16.15 -2.92
N ARG A 225 1.90 16.28 -1.59
CA ARG A 225 0.67 16.24 -0.78
C ARG A 225 -0.34 17.29 -1.22
N ALA A 226 0.10 18.52 -1.48
CA ALA A 226 -0.77 19.60 -1.94
C ALA A 226 -1.36 19.30 -3.33
N LEU A 227 -0.54 18.83 -4.28
CA LEU A 227 -1.00 18.45 -5.62
C LEU A 227 -2.02 17.31 -5.59
N LEU A 228 -1.80 16.30 -4.76
CA LEU A 228 -2.72 15.18 -4.61
C LEU A 228 -4.02 15.60 -3.91
N SER A 229 -3.96 16.47 -2.90
CA SER A 229 -5.16 17.03 -2.26
C SER A 229 -6.00 17.85 -3.23
N ASP A 230 -5.35 18.67 -4.07
CA ASP A 230 -6.03 19.42 -5.12
C ASP A 230 -6.68 18.47 -6.15
N ALA A 231 -5.93 17.48 -6.63
CA ALA A 231 -6.45 16.48 -7.56
C ALA A 231 -7.65 15.71 -6.98
N ALA A 232 -7.57 15.27 -5.70
CA ALA A 232 -8.66 14.57 -5.03
C ALA A 232 -9.94 15.42 -5.00
N ARG A 233 -9.81 16.70 -4.61
CA ARG A 233 -10.96 17.61 -4.53
C ARG A 233 -11.52 17.95 -5.91
N ARG A 234 -10.67 18.15 -6.90
CA ARG A 234 -11.07 18.48 -8.28
C ARG A 234 -11.71 17.31 -8.99
N PHE A 235 -11.22 16.08 -8.79
CA PHE A 235 -11.68 14.91 -9.52
C PHE A 235 -12.83 14.18 -8.82
N TYR A 236 -12.78 14.07 -7.49
CA TYR A 236 -13.58 13.09 -6.77
C TYR A 236 -14.56 13.68 -5.74
N LEU A 237 -14.36 14.93 -5.31
CA LEU A 237 -15.19 15.50 -4.23
C LEU A 237 -16.69 15.54 -4.58
N HIS A 238 -17.00 15.71 -5.86
CA HIS A 238 -18.38 15.84 -6.35
C HIS A 238 -18.96 14.54 -6.93
N ASP A 239 -18.19 13.46 -6.95
CA ASP A 239 -18.65 12.18 -7.46
C ASP A 239 -19.72 11.57 -6.54
N ARG A 240 -20.73 10.97 -7.17
CA ARG A 240 -21.90 10.39 -6.51
C ARG A 240 -22.32 9.12 -7.23
N ASN A 241 -22.94 8.19 -6.49
CA ASN A 241 -23.56 6.98 -7.05
C ASN A 241 -22.60 6.18 -7.93
N CYS A 242 -21.37 5.91 -7.45
CA CYS A 242 -20.40 5.11 -8.22
C CYS A 242 -21.04 3.76 -8.59
N PRO A 243 -21.01 3.38 -9.88
CA PRO A 243 -21.73 2.19 -10.36
C PRO A 243 -20.96 0.91 -10.04
N LEU A 244 -20.84 0.57 -8.76
CA LEU A 244 -20.10 -0.61 -8.27
C LEU A 244 -20.64 -1.94 -8.84
N ASP A 245 -21.90 -1.97 -9.27
CA ASP A 245 -22.51 -3.14 -9.91
C ASP A 245 -21.97 -3.40 -11.34
N TYR A 246 -21.23 -2.46 -11.94
CA TYR A 246 -20.56 -2.65 -13.22
C TYR A 246 -19.13 -3.23 -13.05
N GLU A 247 -18.69 -3.38 -11.82
CA GLU A 247 -17.41 -3.98 -11.49
C GLU A 247 -17.53 -5.46 -11.08
N PRO A 248 -16.57 -6.31 -11.51
CA PRO A 248 -15.42 -5.96 -12.32
C PRO A 248 -15.72 -5.86 -13.81
N SER A 249 -14.90 -5.11 -14.55
CA SER A 249 -14.65 -5.37 -15.95
C SER A 249 -13.85 -6.68 -16.08
N GLY A 250 -13.81 -7.31 -17.26
CA GLY A 250 -13.38 -8.70 -17.43
C GLY A 250 -11.97 -9.05 -16.91
N GLU A 251 -11.06 -8.06 -16.83
CA GLU A 251 -9.64 -8.25 -16.51
C GLU A 251 -9.16 -7.33 -15.38
N ASP A 252 -10.07 -6.74 -14.62
CA ASP A 252 -9.72 -5.81 -13.54
C ASP A 252 -8.96 -6.52 -12.40
N PHE A 253 -7.91 -5.88 -11.88
CA PHE A 253 -7.26 -6.23 -10.62
C PHE A 253 -7.41 -5.14 -9.54
N LEU A 254 -8.06 -4.03 -9.89
CA LEU A 254 -8.44 -2.93 -8.99
C LEU A 254 -9.93 -2.62 -9.18
N SER A 255 -10.59 -2.21 -8.10
CA SER A 255 -11.95 -1.66 -8.15
C SER A 255 -11.88 -0.13 -8.30
N PRO A 256 -12.30 0.46 -9.42
CA PRO A 256 -12.32 1.91 -9.56
C PRO A 256 -13.08 2.64 -8.46
N CYS A 257 -14.27 2.17 -8.11
CA CYS A 257 -15.09 2.78 -7.06
C CYS A 257 -14.43 2.66 -5.66
N LEU A 258 -13.92 1.48 -5.31
CA LEU A 258 -13.32 1.30 -3.98
C LEU A 258 -11.97 2.01 -3.88
N ALA A 259 -11.15 2.04 -4.94
CA ALA A 259 -9.89 2.77 -4.95
C ALA A 259 -10.10 4.28 -4.78
N GLU A 260 -11.15 4.83 -5.42
CA GLU A 260 -11.52 6.23 -5.22
C GLU A 260 -11.90 6.50 -3.76
N ALA A 261 -12.74 5.66 -3.17
CA ALA A 261 -13.13 5.80 -1.77
C ALA A 261 -11.94 5.62 -0.81
N ASP A 262 -11.05 4.67 -1.08
CA ASP A 262 -9.85 4.44 -0.28
C ASP A 262 -8.82 5.58 -0.40
N PHE A 263 -8.73 6.24 -1.55
CA PHE A 263 -7.92 7.45 -1.68
C PHE A 263 -8.58 8.64 -0.96
N MET A 264 -9.88 8.84 -1.14
CA MET A 264 -10.60 9.97 -0.52
C MET A 264 -10.56 9.93 1.01
N ARG A 265 -10.58 8.74 1.65
CA ARG A 265 -10.41 8.64 3.11
C ARG A 265 -9.05 9.15 3.61
N ARG A 266 -8.00 9.12 2.76
CA ARG A 266 -6.67 9.63 3.09
C ARG A 266 -6.60 11.16 3.04
N VAL A 267 -7.47 11.77 2.24
CA VAL A 267 -7.44 13.21 1.96
C VAL A 267 -8.46 13.98 2.78
N LEU A 268 -9.67 13.43 2.92
CA LEU A 268 -10.75 14.03 3.68
C LEU A 268 -10.59 13.79 5.19
N THR A 269 -11.05 14.71 6.00
CA THR A 269 -11.24 14.45 7.43
C THR A 269 -12.34 13.40 7.62
N ALA A 270 -12.36 12.70 8.75
CA ALA A 270 -13.41 11.73 9.05
C ALA A 270 -14.83 12.36 9.05
N ASP A 271 -14.93 13.66 9.35
CA ASP A 271 -16.19 14.42 9.30
C ASP A 271 -16.67 14.70 7.87
N GLU A 272 -15.74 14.89 6.95
CA GLU A 272 -16.03 15.07 5.52
C GLU A 272 -16.28 13.72 4.83
N PHE A 273 -15.48 12.69 5.18
CA PHE A 273 -15.47 11.40 4.49
C PHE A 273 -16.78 10.62 4.66
N GLY A 274 -17.31 10.54 5.86
CA GLY A 274 -18.55 9.78 6.13
C GLY A 274 -19.77 10.26 5.30
N PRO A 275 -20.07 11.57 5.27
CA PRO A 275 -21.09 12.14 4.39
C PRO A 275 -20.79 11.99 2.90
N TRP A 276 -19.55 12.20 2.48
CA TRP A 276 -19.12 12.02 1.09
C TRP A 276 -19.35 10.55 0.64
N LEU A 277 -18.89 9.58 1.42
CA LEU A 277 -19.08 8.15 1.15
C LEU A 277 -20.56 7.75 1.04
N SER A 278 -21.44 8.37 1.84
CA SER A 278 -22.89 8.13 1.78
C SER A 278 -23.50 8.57 0.45
N GLY A 279 -22.96 9.61 -0.19
CA GLY A 279 -23.38 10.04 -1.51
C GLY A 279 -22.70 9.27 -2.64
N PHE A 280 -21.47 8.85 -2.42
CA PHE A 280 -20.64 8.16 -3.43
C PHE A 280 -21.00 6.68 -3.57
N LEU A 281 -21.14 5.95 -2.45
CA LEU A 281 -21.55 4.55 -2.39
C LEU A 281 -22.81 4.38 -1.49
N PRO A 282 -23.97 4.89 -1.91
CA PRO A 282 -25.21 4.84 -1.10
C PRO A 282 -25.72 3.43 -0.86
N GLY A 283 -25.31 2.46 -1.69
CA GLY A 283 -25.70 1.06 -1.61
C GLY A 283 -25.01 0.26 -0.49
N ILE A 284 -24.06 0.84 0.28
CA ILE A 284 -23.44 0.14 1.40
C ILE A 284 -24.51 -0.11 2.49
N PRO A 285 -24.83 -1.38 2.84
CA PRO A 285 -25.81 -1.70 3.87
C PRO A 285 -25.37 -1.20 5.26
N ARG A 286 -26.36 -1.07 6.17
CA ARG A 286 -26.11 -0.64 7.55
C ARG A 286 -26.40 -1.73 8.59
N SER A 287 -26.56 -2.97 8.13
CA SER A 287 -26.76 -4.15 8.98
C SER A 287 -25.79 -5.25 8.57
N ALA A 288 -25.11 -5.82 9.54
CA ALA A 288 -24.22 -6.98 9.35
C ALA A 288 -24.96 -8.19 8.78
N GLY A 289 -24.23 -9.13 8.20
CA GLY A 289 -24.77 -10.35 7.59
C GLY A 289 -25.36 -10.14 6.19
N SER A 290 -25.17 -8.98 5.57
CA SER A 290 -25.62 -8.77 4.19
C SER A 290 -24.68 -9.43 3.19
N ALA A 291 -25.24 -9.93 2.08
CA ALA A 291 -24.45 -10.48 0.96
C ALA A 291 -23.89 -9.38 0.04
N TRP A 292 -23.72 -8.16 0.55
CA TRP A 292 -23.23 -7.04 -0.24
C TRP A 292 -21.78 -7.26 -0.70
N LEU A 293 -21.54 -6.99 -1.95
CA LEU A 293 -20.26 -7.09 -2.65
C LEU A 293 -19.54 -8.45 -2.42
N GLN A 294 -19.95 -9.43 -3.22
CA GLN A 294 -19.33 -10.76 -3.17
C GLN A 294 -17.96 -10.78 -3.88
N PRO A 295 -17.04 -11.66 -3.49
CA PRO A 295 -15.82 -11.91 -4.22
C PRO A 295 -16.09 -12.28 -5.69
N ALA A 296 -15.25 -11.76 -6.57
CA ALA A 296 -15.28 -12.13 -7.97
C ALA A 296 -14.70 -13.53 -8.18
N VAL A 297 -15.22 -14.26 -9.16
CA VAL A 297 -14.85 -15.65 -9.43
C VAL A 297 -13.83 -15.73 -10.56
N VAL A 298 -12.69 -16.37 -10.30
CA VAL A 298 -11.68 -16.67 -11.31
C VAL A 298 -12.03 -17.98 -11.98
N THR A 299 -12.17 -17.98 -13.30
CA THR A 299 -12.54 -19.17 -14.09
C THR A 299 -11.34 -19.93 -14.62
N ASP A 300 -10.21 -19.24 -14.86
CA ASP A 300 -8.96 -19.84 -15.32
C ASP A 300 -7.76 -19.06 -14.76
N ARG A 301 -6.97 -19.67 -13.88
CA ARG A 301 -5.77 -19.07 -13.27
C ARG A 301 -4.52 -19.22 -14.13
N SER A 302 -4.57 -20.01 -15.19
CA SER A 302 -3.48 -20.11 -16.16
C SER A 302 -3.54 -19.04 -17.25
N ASP A 303 -4.66 -18.35 -17.39
CA ASP A 303 -4.78 -17.17 -18.23
C ASP A 303 -4.26 -15.94 -17.47
N PRO A 304 -3.23 -15.23 -17.98
CA PRO A 304 -2.60 -14.13 -17.28
C PRO A 304 -3.55 -12.96 -17.01
N LYS A 305 -4.57 -12.77 -17.84
CA LYS A 305 -5.55 -11.69 -17.66
C LYS A 305 -6.67 -12.09 -16.71
N LEU A 306 -7.16 -13.33 -16.79
CA LEU A 306 -8.18 -13.82 -15.86
C LEU A 306 -7.63 -14.00 -14.43
N ALA A 307 -6.33 -14.27 -14.27
CA ALA A 307 -5.66 -14.31 -12.97
C ALA A 307 -5.68 -12.93 -12.25
N HIS A 308 -5.89 -11.82 -12.97
CA HIS A 308 -6.09 -10.48 -12.40
C HIS A 308 -7.24 -10.43 -11.38
N ILE A 309 -8.27 -11.25 -11.55
CA ILE A 309 -9.43 -11.28 -10.65
C ILE A 309 -9.08 -11.75 -9.22
N ASP A 310 -8.06 -12.60 -9.04
CA ASP A 310 -7.54 -12.91 -7.71
C ASP A 310 -6.91 -11.66 -7.06
N GLY A 311 -6.19 -10.86 -7.85
CA GLY A 311 -5.68 -9.55 -7.42
C GLY A 311 -6.78 -8.54 -7.10
N LEU A 312 -7.87 -8.55 -7.86
CA LEU A 312 -9.05 -7.72 -7.55
C LEU A 312 -9.62 -8.07 -6.17
N ASN A 313 -9.74 -9.35 -5.84
CA ASN A 313 -10.23 -9.74 -4.52
C ASN A 313 -9.28 -9.27 -3.40
N LEU A 314 -7.95 -9.40 -3.57
CA LEU A 314 -6.98 -8.85 -2.62
C LEU A 314 -7.10 -7.32 -2.50
N SER A 315 -7.18 -6.60 -3.61
CA SER A 315 -7.27 -5.14 -3.62
C SER A 315 -8.58 -4.64 -3.02
N ARG A 316 -9.70 -5.27 -3.32
CA ARG A 316 -10.99 -4.97 -2.68
C ARG A 316 -10.93 -5.16 -1.17
N ALA A 317 -10.27 -6.23 -0.68
CA ALA A 317 -10.13 -6.47 0.75
C ALA A 317 -9.47 -5.29 1.48
N TRP A 318 -8.25 -4.87 1.07
CA TRP A 318 -7.60 -3.74 1.76
C TRP A 318 -8.30 -2.40 1.55
N MET A 319 -8.94 -2.17 0.39
CA MET A 319 -9.70 -0.94 0.16
C MET A 319 -10.90 -0.87 1.08
N LEU A 320 -11.64 -1.97 1.27
CA LEU A 320 -12.77 -2.06 2.20
C LEU A 320 -12.35 -1.85 3.66
N GLU A 321 -11.22 -2.44 4.08
CA GLU A 321 -10.63 -2.19 5.39
C GLU A 321 -10.27 -0.71 5.56
N GLY A 322 -9.59 -0.13 4.57
CA GLY A 322 -9.23 1.28 4.57
C GLY A 322 -10.44 2.20 4.67
N ILE A 323 -11.48 1.95 3.88
CA ILE A 323 -12.75 2.70 3.92
C ILE A 323 -13.38 2.62 5.32
N ALA A 324 -13.41 1.41 5.92
CA ALA A 324 -13.93 1.22 7.27
C ALA A 324 -13.15 2.05 8.31
N HIS A 325 -11.80 2.06 8.23
CA HIS A 325 -10.95 2.86 9.13
C HIS A 325 -11.10 4.38 8.94
N GLY A 326 -11.48 4.83 7.74
CA GLY A 326 -11.74 6.25 7.46
C GLY A 326 -13.04 6.78 8.09
N LEU A 327 -13.94 5.91 8.53
CA LEU A 327 -15.21 6.29 9.13
C LEU A 327 -15.06 6.62 10.62
N ARG A 328 -15.87 7.55 11.10
CA ARG A 328 -15.98 7.81 12.55
C ARG A 328 -16.69 6.64 13.26
N THR A 329 -16.18 6.25 14.40
CA THR A 329 -16.81 5.25 15.26
C THR A 329 -17.85 5.94 16.18
N PRO A 330 -19.09 5.40 16.31
CA PRO A 330 -19.62 4.24 15.60
C PRO A 330 -20.26 4.60 14.25
N ASP A 331 -19.93 3.84 13.20
CA ASP A 331 -20.65 3.89 11.93
C ASP A 331 -21.20 2.49 11.59
N ARG A 332 -22.49 2.41 11.25
CA ARG A 332 -23.17 1.13 11.00
C ARG A 332 -22.69 0.41 9.74
N ARG A 333 -21.96 1.09 8.84
CA ARG A 333 -21.36 0.49 7.64
C ARG A 333 -20.10 -0.29 7.94
N MET A 334 -19.37 0.05 9.02
CA MET A 334 -18.08 -0.58 9.35
C MET A 334 -18.15 -2.11 9.43
N PRO A 335 -19.09 -2.74 10.15
CA PRO A 335 -19.18 -4.21 10.18
C PRO A 335 -19.38 -4.82 8.80
N VAL A 336 -20.22 -4.21 7.95
CA VAL A 336 -20.50 -4.70 6.59
C VAL A 336 -19.25 -4.62 5.71
N LEU A 337 -18.51 -3.50 5.77
CA LEU A 337 -17.25 -3.32 5.04
C LEU A 337 -16.22 -4.36 5.46
N LEU A 338 -16.01 -4.57 6.76
CA LEU A 338 -15.06 -5.54 7.29
C LEU A 338 -15.45 -6.99 7.00
N GLU A 339 -16.74 -7.35 7.08
CA GLU A 339 -17.24 -8.67 6.68
C GLU A 339 -17.01 -8.93 5.18
N SER A 340 -17.25 -7.92 4.33
CA SER A 340 -16.97 -8.03 2.90
C SER A 340 -15.46 -8.13 2.64
N ALA A 341 -14.63 -7.31 3.31
CA ALA A 341 -13.17 -7.41 3.23
C ALA A 341 -12.68 -8.83 3.53
N LYS A 342 -13.16 -9.41 4.64
CA LYS A 342 -12.79 -10.77 5.04
C LYS A 342 -13.18 -11.82 4.00
N ARG A 343 -14.35 -11.72 3.39
CA ARG A 343 -14.75 -12.65 2.32
C ARG A 343 -13.84 -12.58 1.10
N HIS A 344 -13.45 -11.35 0.70
CA HIS A 344 -12.53 -11.14 -0.42
C HIS A 344 -11.13 -11.65 -0.10
N GLU A 345 -10.63 -11.39 1.11
CA GLU A 345 -9.36 -11.92 1.61
C GLU A 345 -9.35 -13.46 1.55
N ASP A 346 -10.36 -14.12 2.13
CA ASP A 346 -10.44 -15.60 2.17
C ASP A 346 -10.50 -16.21 0.78
N ALA A 347 -11.22 -15.58 -0.15
CA ALA A 347 -11.32 -16.04 -1.53
C ALA A 347 -9.99 -15.96 -2.27
N ALA A 348 -9.18 -14.93 -2.02
CA ALA A 348 -7.98 -14.64 -2.79
C ALA A 348 -6.69 -15.20 -2.18
N LEU A 349 -6.51 -15.18 -0.84
CA LEU A 349 -5.26 -15.64 -0.23
C LEU A 349 -4.94 -17.11 -0.54
N SER A 350 -5.95 -17.95 -0.74
CA SER A 350 -5.77 -19.35 -1.13
C SER A 350 -5.20 -19.51 -2.55
N ALA A 351 -5.35 -18.50 -3.40
CA ALA A 351 -4.82 -18.49 -4.77
C ALA A 351 -3.37 -17.96 -4.85
N VAL A 352 -2.84 -17.35 -3.79
CA VAL A 352 -1.46 -16.85 -3.75
C VAL A 352 -0.51 -18.01 -3.51
N THR A 353 -0.29 -18.77 -4.57
CA THR A 353 0.55 -19.96 -4.55
C THR A 353 1.70 -19.87 -5.54
N GLY A 354 2.47 -20.36 -5.97
CA GLY A 354 3.46 -20.29 -7.07
C GLY A 354 3.16 -21.31 -8.15
N GLU A 355 1.93 -21.84 -8.17
CA GLU A 355 1.53 -22.88 -9.09
C GLU A 355 1.51 -22.38 -10.54
N HIS A 356 0.97 -21.19 -10.75
CA HIS A 356 0.91 -20.50 -12.03
C HIS A 356 1.78 -19.24 -11.99
N TYR A 357 2.68 -19.08 -12.95
CA TYR A 357 3.57 -17.91 -13.05
C TYR A 357 2.78 -16.62 -13.31
N GLU A 358 1.70 -16.72 -14.04
CA GLU A 358 0.79 -15.64 -14.46
C GLU A 358 0.26 -14.82 -13.28
N GLY A 359 -0.01 -15.45 -12.14
CA GLY A 359 -0.35 -14.79 -10.87
C GLY A 359 0.83 -14.76 -9.88
N GLY A 360 1.70 -15.77 -9.93
CA GLY A 360 2.74 -15.99 -8.93
C GLY A 360 3.76 -14.86 -8.81
N HIS A 361 4.06 -14.13 -9.89
CA HIS A 361 5.06 -13.08 -9.90
C HIS A 361 4.60 -11.77 -9.25
N TRP A 362 3.28 -11.55 -9.03
CA TRP A 362 2.78 -10.29 -8.50
C TRP A 362 1.76 -10.41 -7.36
N LEU A 363 0.94 -11.45 -7.31
CA LEU A 363 -0.09 -11.64 -6.26
C LEU A 363 0.52 -11.67 -4.84
N GLY A 364 1.76 -12.15 -4.70
CA GLY A 364 2.48 -12.10 -3.43
C GLY A 364 2.60 -10.71 -2.85
N THR A 365 2.82 -9.70 -3.70
CA THR A 365 2.89 -8.29 -3.27
C THR A 365 1.55 -7.81 -2.75
N PHE A 366 0.45 -8.12 -3.44
CA PHE A 366 -0.89 -7.75 -3.02
C PHE A 366 -1.28 -8.43 -1.70
N ALA A 367 -0.92 -9.71 -1.54
CA ALA A 367 -1.12 -10.42 -0.29
C ALA A 367 -0.35 -9.78 0.89
N VAL A 368 0.92 -9.39 0.68
CA VAL A 368 1.71 -8.70 1.70
C VAL A 368 1.15 -7.31 1.98
N TYR A 369 0.69 -6.57 0.96
CA TYR A 369 0.08 -5.25 1.16
C TYR A 369 -1.16 -5.35 2.06
N LEU A 370 -2.04 -6.31 1.79
CA LEU A 370 -3.22 -6.59 2.60
C LEU A 370 -2.84 -7.05 4.01
N THR A 371 -2.15 -8.19 4.14
CA THR A 371 -1.94 -8.87 5.43
C THR A 371 -0.97 -8.13 6.38
N SER A 372 -0.16 -7.22 5.87
CA SER A 372 0.70 -6.35 6.67
C SER A 372 0.07 -4.99 6.97
N ALA A 373 -1.19 -4.77 6.60
CA ALA A 373 -1.92 -3.50 6.77
C ALA A 373 -1.12 -2.30 6.23
N ALA A 374 -0.51 -2.43 5.06
CA ALA A 374 0.43 -1.43 4.54
C ALA A 374 -0.26 -0.09 4.20
N GLY A 375 -1.54 -0.12 3.85
CA GLY A 375 -2.33 1.04 3.48
C GLY A 375 -3.16 1.67 4.62
N LEU A 376 -3.01 1.21 5.87
CA LEU A 376 -3.80 1.66 7.04
C LEU A 376 -3.04 2.64 7.93
#